data_b81d91d9c83e5d2a77864a6577401f37
#
_entry.id   b81d91d9c83e5d2a77864a6577401f37
#
_cell.length_a   1.000
_cell.length_b   1.000
_cell.length_c   1.000
_cell.angle_alpha   90.00
_cell.angle_beta   90.00
_cell.angle_gamma   90.00
#
_symmetry.space_group_name_H-M   'P 1'
#
loop_
_entity.id
_entity.type
_entity.pdbx_description
1 polymer ?
#
loop_
_entity_poly.entity_id
_entity_poly.type
_entity_poly.pdbx_seq_one_letter_code
_entity_poly.pdbx_strand_id
1 'polypeptide(L)'
;SASAQTAFNGMFIDDGFARFAKVVILLSAAAVLVMSVDYMRRRDLMKFEYPILVVLAVVGMMMMVSSGNLMSLYMGLELQSLSLYVVASFRRDSVKSTEAGMKYFVLGALSSGLLLYGASLVYGYTGSTDFATIIQAAGHGGSIGLMIGLVLVIAGLAFKVSAVPFHMWTPDVYEGSPTPVTAFFATAPKVAAMALFARVMHDAFGNAKADWQQVIVLISLLSMFLGAVAAIGQTNIKRLMAYSSIAHMGYALMGLAAGTAYGVEAMLMYMTFYVIMNIGTFAFIMTMEKDGQPVTDIQSLNLLAKTKPGKALAVMVLMVSLAGIPGTIGFFGKLYVLQAAYGAGLLWLAIAGVIASVIGAYYYLRIIYLMWFGSEQDEALDDYSTPMLTAFVSVSAIATVVGIVNFFGLKGAAIAAAAALVQ
;
A
#
# COMPACT_ATOMS: atom_id res chain seq x y z
N SER A 1 -4.34 -26.83 -5.19
CA SER A 1 -5.31 -25.73 -5.03
C SER A 1 -6.57 -26.28 -4.39
N ALA A 2 -6.84 -25.92 -3.13
CA ALA A 2 -8.11 -26.23 -2.50
C ALA A 2 -9.21 -25.42 -3.24
N SER A 3 -10.34 -26.07 -3.53
CA SER A 3 -11.52 -25.41 -4.12
C SER A 3 -11.94 -24.18 -3.30
N ALA A 4 -12.51 -23.19 -3.95
CA ALA A 4 -13.12 -22.06 -3.28
C ALA A 4 -14.22 -22.56 -2.31
N GLN A 5 -14.24 -22.01 -1.11
CA GLN A 5 -15.26 -22.33 -0.11
C GLN A 5 -15.94 -21.03 0.34
N THR A 6 -17.22 -21.13 0.66
CA THR A 6 -18.00 -20.02 1.19
C THR A 6 -18.53 -20.36 2.58
N ALA A 7 -18.65 -19.35 3.43
CA ALA A 7 -19.24 -19.46 4.76
C ALA A 7 -20.22 -18.29 4.99
N PHE A 8 -21.04 -18.41 6.03
CA PHE A 8 -22.01 -17.39 6.42
C PHE A 8 -22.90 -16.97 5.24
N ASN A 9 -23.51 -17.93 4.55
CA ASN A 9 -24.37 -17.69 3.38
C ASN A 9 -23.73 -16.85 2.27
N GLY A 10 -22.44 -17.10 1.98
CA GLY A 10 -21.71 -16.37 0.93
C GLY A 10 -21.06 -15.05 1.38
N MET A 11 -21.27 -14.61 2.62
CA MET A 11 -20.66 -13.38 3.11
C MET A 11 -19.12 -13.47 3.27
N PHE A 12 -18.61 -14.69 3.38
CA PHE A 12 -17.18 -14.96 3.49
C PHE A 12 -16.74 -15.94 2.42
N ILE A 13 -15.71 -15.58 1.66
CA ILE A 13 -15.13 -16.36 0.55
C ILE A 13 -13.69 -16.72 0.91
N ASP A 14 -13.38 -18.01 0.89
CA ASP A 14 -12.03 -18.53 1.01
C ASP A 14 -11.58 -19.13 -0.31
N ASP A 15 -10.93 -18.35 -1.14
CA ASP A 15 -10.41 -18.71 -2.45
C ASP A 15 -8.91 -18.48 -2.57
N GLY A 16 -8.32 -18.82 -3.70
CA GLY A 16 -6.89 -18.64 -3.96
C GLY A 16 -6.47 -17.18 -3.89
N PHE A 17 -7.31 -16.24 -4.30
CA PHE A 17 -7.06 -14.81 -4.24
C PHE A 17 -6.98 -14.31 -2.79
N ALA A 18 -7.97 -14.63 -1.97
CA ALA A 18 -7.99 -14.27 -0.55
C ALA A 18 -6.79 -14.87 0.19
N ARG A 19 -6.48 -16.14 -0.05
CA ARG A 19 -5.34 -16.83 0.59
C ARG A 19 -4.02 -16.17 0.24
N PHE A 20 -3.80 -15.82 -1.02
CA PHE A 20 -2.58 -15.09 -1.43
C PHE A 20 -2.45 -13.75 -0.70
N ALA A 21 -3.49 -12.93 -0.72
CA ALA A 21 -3.49 -11.64 -0.04
C ALA A 21 -3.27 -11.79 1.47
N LYS A 22 -3.94 -12.75 2.12
CA LYS A 22 -3.79 -13.03 3.56
C LYS A 22 -2.36 -13.40 3.94
N VAL A 23 -1.68 -14.22 3.14
CA VAL A 23 -0.27 -14.58 3.40
C VAL A 23 0.62 -13.35 3.37
N VAL A 24 0.47 -12.49 2.36
CA VAL A 24 1.25 -11.25 2.26
C VAL A 24 0.94 -10.30 3.43
N ILE A 25 -0.33 -10.15 3.79
CA ILE A 25 -0.77 -9.32 4.93
C ILE A 25 -0.15 -9.84 6.24
N LEU A 26 -0.26 -11.13 6.51
CA LEU A 26 0.23 -11.72 7.76
C LEU A 26 1.75 -11.62 7.88
N LEU A 27 2.49 -11.93 6.80
CA LEU A 27 3.95 -11.83 6.79
C LEU A 27 4.42 -10.39 6.99
N SER A 28 3.77 -9.43 6.32
CA SER A 28 4.12 -8.01 6.47
C SER A 28 3.80 -7.48 7.86
N ALA A 29 2.65 -7.83 8.43
CA ALA A 29 2.27 -7.45 9.79
C ALA A 29 3.21 -8.05 10.83
N ALA A 30 3.55 -9.33 10.70
CA ALA A 30 4.51 -10.00 11.58
C ALA A 30 5.90 -9.34 11.50
N ALA A 31 6.39 -9.05 10.30
CA ALA A 31 7.67 -8.36 10.11
C ALA A 31 7.67 -6.98 10.80
N VAL A 32 6.62 -6.18 10.61
CA VAL A 32 6.51 -4.87 11.25
C VAL A 32 6.42 -4.98 12.77
N LEU A 33 5.64 -5.92 13.32
CA LEU A 33 5.57 -6.12 14.77
C LEU A 33 6.94 -6.48 15.36
N VAL A 34 7.66 -7.40 14.72
CA VAL A 34 8.98 -7.81 15.17
C VAL A 34 9.99 -6.66 15.13
N MET A 35 10.06 -5.91 14.01
CA MET A 35 11.01 -4.81 13.88
C MET A 35 10.67 -3.60 14.75
N SER A 36 9.42 -3.50 15.24
CA SER A 36 8.97 -2.37 16.06
C SER A 36 9.39 -2.46 17.53
N VAL A 37 9.70 -3.66 18.04
CA VAL A 37 9.85 -3.91 19.48
C VAL A 37 10.90 -3.00 20.13
N ASP A 38 12.11 -2.97 19.58
CA ASP A 38 13.21 -2.19 20.16
C ASP A 38 12.96 -0.69 20.06
N TYR A 39 12.43 -0.24 18.91
CA TYR A 39 12.06 1.16 18.71
C TYR A 39 11.02 1.63 19.73
N MET A 40 9.96 0.84 19.92
CA MET A 40 8.86 1.19 20.82
C MET A 40 9.29 1.14 22.30
N ARG A 41 10.12 0.16 22.69
CA ARG A 41 10.67 0.08 24.06
C ARG A 41 11.53 1.29 24.42
N ARG A 42 12.46 1.65 23.56
CA ARG A 42 13.39 2.76 23.83
C ARG A 42 12.69 4.11 24.00
N ARG A 43 11.47 4.25 23.47
CA ARG A 43 10.68 5.48 23.51
C ARG A 43 9.49 5.43 24.46
N ASP A 44 9.46 4.41 25.33
CA ASP A 44 8.32 4.16 26.24
C ASP A 44 6.95 4.10 25.53
N LEU A 45 6.93 3.64 24.28
CA LEU A 45 5.73 3.45 23.48
C LEU A 45 5.25 2.00 23.43
N MET A 46 5.99 1.06 24.06
CA MET A 46 5.61 -0.35 24.09
C MET A 46 4.53 -0.58 25.15
N LYS A 47 3.31 -0.18 24.83
CA LYS A 47 2.14 -0.45 25.64
C LYS A 47 1.47 -1.73 25.14
N PHE A 48 0.75 -2.44 26.02
CA PHE A 48 0.12 -3.73 25.68
C PHE A 48 -0.95 -3.59 24.58
N GLU A 49 -1.55 -2.42 24.44
CA GLU A 49 -2.58 -2.13 23.44
C GLU A 49 -2.02 -2.14 22.02
N TYR A 50 -0.75 -1.79 21.82
CA TYR A 50 -0.15 -1.68 20.48
C TYR A 50 -0.25 -2.98 19.67
N PRO A 51 0.27 -4.12 20.12
CA PRO A 51 0.14 -5.36 19.36
C PRO A 51 -1.30 -5.84 19.24
N ILE A 52 -2.15 -5.59 20.24
CA ILE A 52 -3.58 -5.95 20.16
C ILE A 52 -4.28 -5.18 19.06
N LEU A 53 -4.07 -3.87 18.98
CA LEU A 53 -4.67 -3.03 17.93
C LEU A 53 -4.16 -3.42 16.54
N VAL A 54 -2.87 -3.75 16.40
CA VAL A 54 -2.33 -4.25 15.13
C VAL A 54 -2.99 -5.57 14.74
N VAL A 55 -3.15 -6.50 15.67
CA VAL A 55 -3.84 -7.79 15.41
C VAL A 55 -5.31 -7.58 15.04
N LEU A 56 -6.02 -6.69 15.72
CA LEU A 56 -7.41 -6.35 15.38
C LEU A 56 -7.51 -5.75 13.98
N ALA A 57 -6.57 -4.86 13.62
CA ALA A 57 -6.50 -4.34 12.25
C ALA A 57 -6.28 -5.46 11.23
N VAL A 58 -5.39 -6.41 11.52
CA VAL A 58 -5.13 -7.58 10.65
C VAL A 58 -6.37 -8.47 10.52
N VAL A 59 -7.12 -8.71 11.60
CA VAL A 59 -8.40 -9.44 11.53
C VAL A 59 -9.36 -8.73 10.58
N GLY A 60 -9.50 -7.41 10.70
CA GLY A 60 -10.30 -6.61 9.77
C GLY A 60 -9.85 -6.76 8.31
N MET A 61 -8.53 -6.74 8.06
CA MET A 61 -7.97 -6.95 6.72
C MET A 61 -8.30 -8.32 6.16
N MET A 62 -8.21 -9.36 6.99
CA MET A 62 -8.53 -10.73 6.58
C MET A 62 -10.02 -10.91 6.27
N MET A 63 -10.90 -10.20 7.00
CA MET A 63 -12.32 -10.13 6.67
C MET A 63 -12.56 -9.43 5.34
N MET A 64 -11.92 -8.28 5.12
CA MET A 64 -12.07 -7.50 3.88
C MET A 64 -11.74 -8.32 2.62
N VAL A 65 -10.58 -8.96 2.59
CA VAL A 65 -10.13 -9.70 1.40
C VAL A 65 -10.94 -10.96 1.12
N SER A 66 -11.69 -11.44 2.10
CA SER A 66 -12.61 -12.58 2.00
C SER A 66 -14.08 -12.18 1.90
N SER A 67 -14.41 -10.90 1.76
CA SER A 67 -15.80 -10.47 1.70
C SER A 67 -16.48 -10.86 0.39
N GLY A 68 -17.68 -11.41 0.48
CA GLY A 68 -18.60 -11.67 -0.65
C GLY A 68 -19.84 -10.78 -0.61
N ASN A 69 -19.86 -9.79 0.30
CA ASN A 69 -21.03 -8.98 0.59
C ASN A 69 -20.60 -7.56 1.03
N LEU A 70 -21.37 -6.54 0.68
CA LEU A 70 -21.06 -5.15 1.04
C LEU A 70 -21.01 -4.91 2.56
N MET A 71 -21.81 -5.64 3.35
CA MET A 71 -21.81 -5.49 4.81
C MET A 71 -20.59 -6.12 5.44
N SER A 72 -20.20 -7.33 5.02
CA SER A 72 -18.98 -7.98 5.52
C SER A 72 -17.72 -7.19 5.15
N LEU A 73 -17.69 -6.61 3.94
CA LEU A 73 -16.66 -5.67 3.50
C LEU A 73 -16.58 -4.47 4.44
N TYR A 74 -17.71 -3.82 4.69
CA TYR A 74 -17.77 -2.61 5.51
C TYR A 74 -17.32 -2.89 6.95
N MET A 75 -17.79 -3.97 7.55
CA MET A 75 -17.41 -4.36 8.92
C MET A 75 -15.91 -4.65 9.05
N GLY A 76 -15.33 -5.38 8.09
CA GLY A 76 -13.91 -5.65 8.07
C GLY A 76 -13.08 -4.38 7.89
N LEU A 77 -13.51 -3.48 7.01
CA LEU A 77 -12.88 -2.20 6.75
C LEU A 77 -12.93 -1.28 7.97
N GLU A 78 -14.06 -1.22 8.69
CA GLU A 78 -14.18 -0.41 9.90
C GLU A 78 -13.35 -0.99 11.06
N LEU A 79 -13.32 -2.30 11.25
CA LEU A 79 -12.46 -2.92 12.27
C LEU A 79 -10.99 -2.58 12.06
N GLN A 80 -10.51 -2.67 10.81
CA GLN A 80 -9.16 -2.21 10.45
C GLN A 80 -8.99 -0.72 10.74
N SER A 81 -9.90 0.12 10.25
CA SER A 81 -9.76 1.57 10.26
C SER A 81 -9.75 2.14 11.67
N LEU A 82 -10.69 1.73 12.54
CA LEU A 82 -10.77 2.19 13.91
C LEU A 82 -9.51 1.83 14.70
N SER A 83 -8.97 0.63 14.48
CA SER A 83 -7.70 0.23 15.09
C SER A 83 -6.53 1.10 14.61
N LEU A 84 -6.48 1.41 13.31
CA LEU A 84 -5.42 2.24 12.73
C LEU A 84 -5.48 3.70 13.17
N TYR A 85 -6.66 4.26 13.38
CA TYR A 85 -6.82 5.64 13.89
C TYR A 85 -6.19 5.79 15.27
N VAL A 86 -6.38 4.80 16.13
CA VAL A 86 -5.80 4.80 17.48
C VAL A 86 -4.27 4.68 17.43
N VAL A 87 -3.73 3.75 16.63
CA VAL A 87 -2.26 3.59 16.56
C VAL A 87 -1.56 4.77 15.85
N ALA A 88 -2.25 5.51 14.99
CA ALA A 88 -1.71 6.73 14.39
C ALA A 88 -1.36 7.79 15.44
N SER A 89 -2.20 7.94 16.48
CA SER A 89 -2.02 8.86 17.60
C SER A 89 -1.39 8.22 18.84
N PHE A 90 -0.63 7.13 18.66
CA PHE A 90 -0.16 6.31 19.79
C PHE A 90 0.80 7.07 20.70
N ARG A 91 1.59 7.99 20.17
CA ARG A 91 2.43 8.90 20.95
C ARG A 91 1.61 10.11 21.42
N ARG A 92 0.90 9.96 22.52
CA ARG A 92 -0.08 10.92 23.04
C ARG A 92 0.51 12.29 23.44
N ASP A 93 1.76 12.33 23.82
CA ASP A 93 2.52 13.53 24.22
C ASP A 93 3.08 14.33 23.01
N SER A 94 2.93 13.82 21.80
CA SER A 94 3.35 14.47 20.56
C SER A 94 2.17 15.12 19.85
N VAL A 95 2.24 16.45 19.68
CA VAL A 95 1.24 17.21 18.92
C VAL A 95 1.10 16.67 17.49
N LYS A 96 2.23 16.35 16.83
CA LYS A 96 2.22 15.78 15.47
C LYS A 96 1.51 14.42 15.42
N SER A 97 1.72 13.56 16.41
CA SER A 97 1.06 12.25 16.45
C SER A 97 -0.43 12.37 16.73
N THR A 98 -0.83 13.25 17.63
CA THR A 98 -2.24 13.53 17.92
C THR A 98 -2.96 14.15 16.71
N GLU A 99 -2.32 15.09 16.02
CA GLU A 99 -2.82 15.69 14.78
C GLU A 99 -2.97 14.63 13.68
N ALA A 100 -1.98 13.75 13.51
CA ALA A 100 -2.04 12.65 12.56
C ALA A 100 -3.24 11.74 12.81
N GLY A 101 -3.46 11.32 14.06
CA GLY A 101 -4.61 10.49 14.41
C GLY A 101 -5.94 11.20 14.19
N MET A 102 -6.04 12.49 14.55
CA MET A 102 -7.25 13.28 14.34
C MET A 102 -7.57 13.45 12.84
N LYS A 103 -6.59 13.83 12.02
CA LYS A 103 -6.76 13.95 10.57
C LYS A 103 -7.18 12.62 9.95
N TYR A 104 -6.54 11.52 10.36
CA TYR A 104 -6.85 10.20 9.84
C TYR A 104 -8.27 9.77 10.23
N PHE A 105 -8.67 10.01 11.47
CA PHE A 105 -10.02 9.70 11.94
C PHE A 105 -11.09 10.52 11.20
N VAL A 106 -10.95 11.84 11.13
CA VAL A 106 -11.98 12.72 10.53
C VAL A 106 -12.13 12.45 9.04
N LEU A 107 -11.01 12.40 8.30
CA LEU A 107 -11.03 12.14 6.87
C LEU A 107 -11.45 10.68 6.57
N GLY A 108 -11.03 9.75 7.42
CA GLY A 108 -11.41 8.35 7.32
C GLY A 108 -12.89 8.12 7.58
N ALA A 109 -13.47 8.78 8.57
CA ALA A 109 -14.91 8.71 8.85
C ALA A 109 -15.74 9.27 7.69
N LEU A 110 -15.30 10.39 7.09
CA LEU A 110 -15.93 10.93 5.88
C LEU A 110 -15.87 9.92 4.72
N SER A 111 -14.72 9.32 4.48
CA SER A 111 -14.53 8.32 3.44
C SER A 111 -15.41 7.08 3.68
N SER A 112 -15.47 6.59 4.92
CA SER A 112 -16.36 5.48 5.29
C SER A 112 -17.82 5.82 5.10
N GLY A 113 -18.21 7.07 5.36
CA GLY A 113 -19.56 7.59 5.07
C GLY A 113 -19.89 7.57 3.59
N LEU A 114 -18.93 8.01 2.73
CA LEU A 114 -19.09 7.96 1.27
C LEU A 114 -19.24 6.51 0.76
N LEU A 115 -18.41 5.59 1.28
CA LEU A 115 -18.50 4.18 0.93
C LEU A 115 -19.82 3.57 1.36
N LEU A 116 -20.26 3.83 2.59
CA LEU A 116 -21.53 3.32 3.11
C LEU A 116 -22.73 3.88 2.34
N TYR A 117 -22.70 5.17 1.99
CA TYR A 117 -23.73 5.77 1.15
C TYR A 117 -23.74 5.16 -0.26
N GLY A 118 -22.56 4.93 -0.84
CA GLY A 118 -22.44 4.20 -2.10
C GLY A 118 -23.01 2.79 -2.03
N ALA A 119 -22.67 2.05 -0.98
CA ALA A 119 -23.23 0.71 -0.73
C ALA A 119 -24.77 0.73 -0.55
N SER A 120 -25.30 1.75 0.12
CA SER A 120 -26.75 1.95 0.26
C SER A 120 -27.45 2.19 -1.08
N LEU A 121 -26.84 2.98 -1.97
CA LEU A 121 -27.37 3.18 -3.33
C LEU A 121 -27.31 1.88 -4.14
N VAL A 122 -26.19 1.16 -4.09
CA VAL A 122 -26.07 -0.14 -4.73
C VAL A 122 -27.17 -1.07 -4.26
N TYR A 123 -27.39 -1.18 -2.95
CA TYR A 123 -28.48 -1.96 -2.36
C TYR A 123 -29.86 -1.49 -2.87
N GLY A 124 -30.10 -0.19 -2.88
CA GLY A 124 -31.38 0.39 -3.31
C GLY A 124 -31.74 0.07 -4.76
N TYR A 125 -30.74 0.00 -5.64
CA TYR A 125 -30.95 -0.27 -7.07
C TYR A 125 -30.85 -1.74 -7.45
N THR A 126 -30.17 -2.58 -6.65
CA THR A 126 -30.01 -4.01 -6.93
C THR A 126 -30.89 -4.91 -6.05
N GLY A 127 -31.37 -4.37 -4.93
CA GLY A 127 -32.14 -5.13 -3.93
C GLY A 127 -31.29 -6.08 -3.07
N SER A 128 -29.97 -6.08 -3.22
CA SER A 128 -29.08 -7.00 -2.51
C SER A 128 -27.76 -6.34 -2.10
N THR A 129 -27.14 -6.88 -1.06
CA THR A 129 -25.78 -6.58 -0.65
C THR A 129 -24.76 -7.61 -1.13
N ASP A 130 -25.23 -8.76 -1.67
CA ASP A 130 -24.37 -9.86 -2.10
C ASP A 130 -23.73 -9.58 -3.45
N PHE A 131 -22.45 -9.79 -3.59
CA PHE A 131 -21.69 -9.54 -4.82
C PHE A 131 -22.24 -10.35 -6.00
N ALA A 132 -22.60 -11.62 -5.77
CA ALA A 132 -23.17 -12.50 -6.79
C ALA A 132 -24.51 -11.98 -7.37
N THR A 133 -25.30 -11.25 -6.60
CA THR A 133 -26.54 -10.63 -7.06
C THR A 133 -26.26 -9.27 -7.71
N ILE A 134 -25.35 -8.48 -7.14
CA ILE A 134 -24.99 -7.16 -7.65
C ILE A 134 -24.42 -7.26 -9.06
N ILE A 135 -23.53 -8.22 -9.34
CA ILE A 135 -22.90 -8.40 -10.66
C ILE A 135 -23.95 -8.68 -11.76
N GLN A 136 -25.01 -9.43 -11.44
CA GLN A 136 -26.10 -9.69 -12.37
C GLN A 136 -26.90 -8.41 -12.66
N ALA A 137 -27.25 -7.66 -11.62
CA ALA A 137 -27.99 -6.41 -11.77
C ALA A 137 -27.17 -5.34 -12.54
N ALA A 138 -25.87 -5.28 -12.34
CA ALA A 138 -24.97 -4.35 -13.02
C ALA A 138 -24.84 -4.62 -14.54
N GLY A 139 -25.09 -5.86 -14.98
CA GLY A 139 -25.01 -6.27 -16.40
C GLY A 139 -26.20 -5.86 -17.27
N HIS A 140 -27.32 -5.40 -16.72
CA HIS A 140 -28.56 -5.10 -17.44
C HIS A 140 -28.72 -3.61 -17.82
N GLY A 141 -27.65 -2.86 -17.99
CA GLY A 141 -27.70 -1.43 -18.29
C GLY A 141 -27.98 -0.61 -17.02
N GLY A 142 -26.98 -0.43 -16.20
CA GLY A 142 -27.07 0.17 -14.87
C GLY A 142 -27.76 1.54 -14.89
N SER A 143 -28.67 1.74 -13.94
CA SER A 143 -29.30 3.05 -13.72
C SER A 143 -28.23 4.08 -13.28
N ILE A 144 -28.48 5.36 -13.52
CA ILE A 144 -27.59 6.46 -13.06
C ILE A 144 -27.33 6.35 -11.54
N GLY A 145 -28.34 5.94 -10.78
CA GLY A 145 -28.20 5.78 -9.32
C GLY A 145 -27.24 4.64 -8.93
N LEU A 146 -27.25 3.53 -9.65
CA LEU A 146 -26.29 2.43 -9.44
C LEU A 146 -24.86 2.90 -9.78
N MET A 147 -24.69 3.67 -10.85
CA MET A 147 -23.39 4.25 -11.25
C MET A 147 -22.86 5.24 -10.21
N ILE A 148 -23.72 6.09 -9.66
CA ILE A 148 -23.33 6.98 -8.54
C ILE A 148 -22.92 6.14 -7.32
N GLY A 149 -23.67 5.09 -7.00
CA GLY A 149 -23.32 4.15 -5.95
C GLY A 149 -21.94 3.53 -6.14
N LEU A 150 -21.64 3.04 -7.35
CA LEU A 150 -20.34 2.48 -7.73
C LEU A 150 -19.20 3.51 -7.55
N VAL A 151 -19.38 4.73 -8.05
CA VAL A 151 -18.37 5.80 -7.93
C VAL A 151 -18.10 6.15 -6.46
N LEU A 152 -19.13 6.20 -5.61
CA LEU A 152 -18.97 6.45 -4.18
C LEU A 152 -18.26 5.29 -3.46
N VAL A 153 -18.53 4.04 -3.84
CA VAL A 153 -17.77 2.88 -3.34
C VAL A 153 -16.30 2.99 -3.76
N ILE A 154 -16.03 3.30 -5.02
CA ILE A 154 -14.67 3.53 -5.51
C ILE A 154 -13.98 4.67 -4.74
N ALA A 155 -14.66 5.77 -4.46
CA ALA A 155 -14.11 6.88 -3.68
C ALA A 155 -13.67 6.44 -2.28
N GLY A 156 -14.49 5.65 -1.58
CA GLY A 156 -14.14 5.08 -0.28
C GLY A 156 -12.94 4.13 -0.35
N LEU A 157 -12.88 3.25 -1.35
CA LEU A 157 -11.75 2.35 -1.57
C LEU A 157 -10.48 3.10 -1.98
N ALA A 158 -10.59 4.13 -2.82
CA ALA A 158 -9.50 5.00 -3.23
C ALA A 158 -8.85 5.72 -2.04
N PHE A 159 -9.64 6.16 -1.06
CA PHE A 159 -9.12 6.71 0.19
C PHE A 159 -8.25 5.68 0.94
N LYS A 160 -8.68 4.43 1.03
CA LYS A 160 -7.95 3.37 1.76
C LYS A 160 -6.62 3.01 1.10
N VAL A 161 -6.52 3.07 -0.23
CA VAL A 161 -5.25 2.89 -0.95
C VAL A 161 -4.43 4.18 -1.07
N SER A 162 -4.93 5.32 -0.59
CA SER A 162 -4.30 6.64 -0.73
C SER A 162 -4.21 7.11 -2.19
N ALA A 163 -5.19 6.78 -3.01
CA ALA A 163 -5.24 7.24 -4.40
C ALA A 163 -5.77 8.68 -4.49
N VAL A 164 -5.22 9.45 -5.42
CA VAL A 164 -5.64 10.83 -5.70
C VAL A 164 -7.06 10.83 -6.32
N PRO A 165 -7.99 11.70 -5.86
CA PRO A 165 -7.81 12.84 -4.95
C PRO A 165 -7.97 12.52 -3.45
N PHE A 166 -8.18 11.29 -3.06
CA PHE A 166 -8.48 10.87 -1.69
C PHE A 166 -7.22 10.56 -0.85
N HIS A 167 -6.07 11.11 -1.24
CA HIS A 167 -4.75 10.86 -0.64
C HIS A 167 -4.38 11.81 0.51
N MET A 168 -5.15 12.86 0.76
CA MET A 168 -4.79 14.01 1.59
C MET A 168 -4.32 13.67 3.01
N TRP A 169 -4.82 12.56 3.55
CA TRP A 169 -4.46 12.11 4.89
C TRP A 169 -3.03 11.53 4.97
N THR A 170 -2.54 10.94 3.88
CA THR A 170 -1.36 10.07 3.90
C THR A 170 -0.06 10.80 4.27
N PRO A 171 0.28 11.96 3.71
CA PRO A 171 1.53 12.65 4.06
C PRO A 171 1.60 13.04 5.52
N ASP A 172 0.55 13.62 6.06
CA ASP A 172 0.51 14.11 7.44
C ASP A 172 0.49 12.95 8.45
N VAL A 173 -0.24 11.88 8.14
CA VAL A 173 -0.32 10.69 8.99
C VAL A 173 1.01 9.92 8.99
N TYR A 174 1.66 9.78 7.85
CA TYR A 174 2.97 9.12 7.78
C TYR A 174 4.04 9.90 8.53
N GLU A 175 4.05 11.22 8.40
CA GLU A 175 5.00 12.07 9.11
C GLU A 175 4.77 12.07 10.62
N GLY A 176 3.52 12.21 11.06
CA GLY A 176 3.17 12.41 12.46
C GLY A 176 3.12 11.13 13.30
N SER A 177 2.78 9.98 12.72
CA SER A 177 2.73 8.71 13.45
C SER A 177 4.12 8.21 13.85
N PRO A 178 4.26 7.41 14.92
CA PRO A 178 5.51 6.72 15.21
C PRO A 178 6.00 5.90 14.00
N THR A 179 7.31 5.86 13.76
CA THR A 179 7.87 5.23 12.54
C THR A 179 7.44 3.76 12.34
N PRO A 180 7.36 2.89 13.36
CA PRO A 180 6.83 1.54 13.20
C PRO A 180 5.36 1.51 12.76
N VAL A 181 4.56 2.46 13.23
CA VAL A 181 3.16 2.61 12.82
C VAL A 181 3.08 3.03 11.34
N THR A 182 3.94 3.96 10.92
CA THR A 182 4.05 4.36 9.51
C THR A 182 4.46 3.17 8.63
N ALA A 183 5.40 2.34 9.09
CA ALA A 183 5.80 1.12 8.40
C ALA A 183 4.61 0.15 8.22
N PHE A 184 3.77 0.04 9.25
CA PHE A 184 2.54 -0.76 9.17
C PHE A 184 1.57 -0.18 8.13
N PHE A 185 1.29 1.12 8.17
CA PHE A 185 0.40 1.78 7.20
C PHE A 185 0.88 1.62 5.75
N ALA A 186 2.19 1.60 5.54
CA ALA A 186 2.78 1.45 4.20
C ALA A 186 2.75 0.01 3.67
N THR A 187 2.42 -0.99 4.47
CA THR A 187 2.55 -2.41 4.10
C THR A 187 1.21 -3.15 4.14
N ALA A 188 0.89 -3.84 5.20
CA ALA A 188 -0.29 -4.71 5.28
C ALA A 188 -1.62 -4.03 4.91
N PRO A 189 -1.97 -2.83 5.40
CA PRO A 189 -3.22 -2.17 5.02
C PRO A 189 -3.31 -1.84 3.53
N LYS A 190 -2.20 -1.53 2.87
CA LYS A 190 -2.17 -1.25 1.43
C LYS A 190 -2.48 -2.50 0.61
N VAL A 191 -1.89 -3.63 0.98
CA VAL A 191 -2.19 -4.92 0.35
C VAL A 191 -3.66 -5.28 0.52
N ALA A 192 -4.18 -5.17 1.74
CA ALA A 192 -5.58 -5.49 2.03
C ALA A 192 -6.57 -4.61 1.27
N ALA A 193 -6.31 -3.30 1.23
CA ALA A 193 -7.17 -2.35 0.52
C ALA A 193 -7.12 -2.55 -0.99
N MET A 194 -5.94 -2.82 -1.56
CA MET A 194 -5.80 -3.09 -3.00
C MET A 194 -6.47 -4.41 -3.39
N ALA A 195 -6.30 -5.46 -2.58
CA ALA A 195 -6.98 -6.74 -2.79
C ALA A 195 -8.50 -6.60 -2.69
N LEU A 196 -9.00 -5.87 -1.67
CA LEU A 196 -10.42 -5.56 -1.57
C LEU A 196 -10.94 -4.81 -2.79
N PHE A 197 -10.19 -3.82 -3.26
CA PHE A 197 -10.55 -3.04 -4.44
C PHE A 197 -10.71 -3.96 -5.67
N ALA A 198 -9.75 -4.85 -5.90
CA ALA A 198 -9.84 -5.81 -6.99
C ALA A 198 -11.05 -6.76 -6.83
N ARG A 199 -11.29 -7.26 -5.63
CA ARG A 199 -12.43 -8.13 -5.36
C ARG A 199 -13.77 -7.44 -5.66
N VAL A 200 -13.98 -6.24 -5.19
CA VAL A 200 -15.22 -5.50 -5.44
C VAL A 200 -15.42 -5.21 -6.92
N MET A 201 -14.36 -4.82 -7.64
CA MET A 201 -14.47 -4.53 -9.06
C MET A 201 -14.78 -5.77 -9.89
N HIS A 202 -14.24 -6.93 -9.54
CA HIS A 202 -14.45 -8.16 -10.30
C HIS A 202 -15.68 -8.95 -9.84
N ASP A 203 -15.87 -9.17 -8.53
CA ASP A 203 -16.95 -10.01 -8.00
C ASP A 203 -18.31 -9.30 -7.95
N ALA A 204 -18.32 -7.98 -7.69
CA ALA A 204 -19.57 -7.19 -7.59
C ALA A 204 -19.88 -6.42 -8.88
N PHE A 205 -18.87 -5.88 -9.55
CA PHE A 205 -19.04 -4.99 -10.70
C PHE A 205 -18.33 -5.47 -11.98
N GLY A 206 -18.00 -6.75 -12.08
CA GLY A 206 -17.32 -7.30 -13.26
C GLY A 206 -18.05 -7.02 -14.57
N ASN A 207 -19.39 -7.05 -14.57
CA ASN A 207 -20.23 -6.74 -15.73
C ASN A 207 -20.29 -5.23 -16.07
N ALA A 208 -19.87 -4.34 -15.16
CA ALA A 208 -19.79 -2.91 -15.36
C ALA A 208 -18.33 -2.42 -15.60
N LYS A 209 -17.48 -3.28 -16.17
CA LYS A 209 -16.06 -3.02 -16.39
C LYS A 209 -15.81 -1.70 -17.13
N ALA A 210 -16.56 -1.41 -18.17
CA ALA A 210 -16.40 -0.20 -18.98
C ALA A 210 -16.56 1.08 -18.14
N ASP A 211 -17.41 1.03 -17.12
CA ASP A 211 -17.74 2.16 -16.26
C ASP A 211 -16.65 2.38 -15.21
N TRP A 212 -16.31 1.37 -14.42
CA TRP A 212 -15.31 1.54 -13.36
C TRP A 212 -13.88 1.67 -13.90
N GLN A 213 -13.59 1.10 -15.08
CA GLN A 213 -12.26 1.18 -15.68
C GLN A 213 -11.83 2.63 -15.91
N GLN A 214 -12.72 3.49 -16.43
CA GLN A 214 -12.42 4.89 -16.67
C GLN A 214 -12.07 5.65 -15.38
N VAL A 215 -12.80 5.37 -14.30
CA VAL A 215 -12.55 5.98 -12.99
C VAL A 215 -11.21 5.51 -12.44
N ILE A 216 -10.92 4.21 -12.49
CA ILE A 216 -9.65 3.67 -12.00
C ILE A 216 -8.46 4.18 -12.82
N VAL A 217 -8.59 4.29 -14.13
CA VAL A 217 -7.58 4.88 -15.00
C VAL A 217 -7.28 6.33 -14.58
N LEU A 218 -8.32 7.13 -14.33
CA LEU A 218 -8.15 8.50 -13.89
C LEU A 218 -7.41 8.62 -12.56
N ILE A 219 -7.86 7.87 -11.53
CA ILE A 219 -7.22 7.90 -10.20
C ILE A 219 -5.81 7.31 -10.22
N SER A 220 -5.54 6.30 -11.06
CA SER A 220 -4.21 5.76 -11.29
C SER A 220 -3.27 6.81 -11.87
N LEU A 221 -3.69 7.48 -12.94
CA LEU A 221 -2.93 8.55 -13.61
C LEU A 221 -2.60 9.69 -12.64
N LEU A 222 -3.62 10.21 -11.97
CA LEU A 222 -3.46 11.30 -11.01
C LEU A 222 -2.52 10.93 -9.86
N SER A 223 -2.64 9.69 -9.35
CA SER A 223 -1.80 9.21 -8.25
C SER A 223 -0.34 9.06 -8.66
N MET A 224 -0.06 8.54 -9.84
CA MET A 224 1.31 8.41 -10.35
C MET A 224 1.98 9.77 -10.50
N PHE A 225 1.32 10.75 -11.11
CA PHE A 225 1.90 12.07 -11.34
C PHE A 225 1.97 12.91 -10.08
N LEU A 226 0.89 13.02 -9.31
CA LEU A 226 0.90 13.81 -8.09
C LEU A 226 1.91 13.27 -7.09
N GLY A 227 1.93 11.95 -6.88
CA GLY A 227 2.91 11.31 -5.99
C GLY A 227 4.34 11.56 -6.43
N ALA A 228 4.65 11.45 -7.72
CA ALA A 228 5.98 11.68 -8.26
C ALA A 228 6.43 13.14 -8.10
N VAL A 229 5.59 14.10 -8.47
CA VAL A 229 5.93 15.54 -8.42
C VAL A 229 6.01 16.04 -6.98
N ALA A 230 5.04 15.69 -6.14
CA ALA A 230 5.00 16.17 -4.76
C ALA A 230 6.13 15.60 -3.89
N ALA A 231 6.64 14.41 -4.20
CA ALA A 231 7.79 13.83 -3.49
C ALA A 231 9.09 14.62 -3.72
N ILE A 232 9.26 15.30 -4.85
CA ILE A 232 10.47 16.05 -5.20
C ILE A 232 10.81 17.13 -4.16
N GLY A 233 9.81 17.85 -3.69
CA GLY A 233 9.98 18.97 -2.75
C GLY A 233 10.08 18.56 -1.28
N GLN A 234 10.02 17.27 -0.95
CA GLN A 234 10.01 16.84 0.46
C GLN A 234 11.41 16.85 1.07
N THR A 235 11.49 17.30 2.32
CA THR A 235 12.68 17.25 3.17
C THR A 235 12.58 16.18 4.25
N ASN A 236 11.39 15.79 4.63
CA ASN A 236 11.11 14.72 5.59
C ASN A 236 11.00 13.38 4.87
N ILE A 237 11.83 12.39 5.26
CA ILE A 237 11.86 11.08 4.60
C ILE A 237 10.55 10.31 4.73
N LYS A 238 9.84 10.41 5.86
CA LYS A 238 8.54 9.74 6.04
C LYS A 238 7.47 10.36 5.14
N ARG A 239 7.49 11.68 4.99
CA ARG A 239 6.60 12.40 4.10
C ARG A 239 6.92 12.11 2.63
N LEU A 240 8.20 11.99 2.29
CA LEU A 240 8.63 11.54 0.97
C LEU A 240 8.11 10.11 0.68
N MET A 241 8.24 9.20 1.65
CA MET A 241 7.72 7.83 1.51
C MET A 241 6.19 7.78 1.42
N ALA A 242 5.47 8.75 1.99
CA ALA A 242 4.03 8.88 1.81
C ALA A 242 3.67 9.19 0.35
N TYR A 243 4.32 10.17 -0.27
CA TYR A 243 4.11 10.48 -1.68
C TYR A 243 4.61 9.37 -2.61
N SER A 244 5.71 8.70 -2.25
CA SER A 244 6.15 7.46 -2.91
C SER A 244 5.05 6.39 -2.86
N SER A 245 4.41 6.19 -1.71
CA SER A 245 3.28 5.26 -1.56
C SER A 245 2.11 5.63 -2.47
N ILE A 246 1.74 6.90 -2.55
CA ILE A 246 0.67 7.39 -3.44
C ILE A 246 1.00 7.04 -4.90
N ALA A 247 2.22 7.31 -5.35
CA ALA A 247 2.66 6.98 -6.71
C ALA A 247 2.62 5.47 -6.97
N HIS A 248 3.14 4.65 -6.03
CA HIS A 248 3.13 3.19 -6.15
C HIS A 248 1.72 2.60 -6.19
N MET A 249 0.78 3.15 -5.41
CA MET A 249 -0.62 2.73 -5.51
C MET A 249 -1.23 3.09 -6.88
N GLY A 250 -0.79 4.18 -7.48
CA GLY A 250 -1.13 4.52 -8.87
C GLY A 250 -0.73 3.43 -9.86
N TYR A 251 0.49 2.87 -9.73
CA TYR A 251 0.94 1.74 -10.56
C TYR A 251 0.17 0.45 -10.29
N ALA A 252 -0.11 0.13 -9.03
CA ALA A 252 -0.93 -1.03 -8.69
C ALA A 252 -2.35 -0.90 -9.27
N LEU A 253 -2.95 0.29 -9.20
CA LEU A 253 -4.24 0.59 -9.82
C LEU A 253 -4.21 0.50 -11.36
N MET A 254 -3.07 0.78 -12.00
CA MET A 254 -2.91 0.56 -13.44
C MET A 254 -3.07 -0.93 -13.78
N GLY A 255 -2.53 -1.83 -12.97
CA GLY A 255 -2.76 -3.28 -13.11
C GLY A 255 -4.24 -3.63 -12.98
N LEU A 256 -4.94 -3.08 -11.99
CA LEU A 256 -6.37 -3.27 -11.82
C LEU A 256 -7.19 -2.68 -12.97
N ALA A 257 -6.81 -1.51 -13.48
CA ALA A 257 -7.47 -0.83 -14.60
C ALA A 257 -7.49 -1.66 -15.89
N ALA A 258 -6.54 -2.56 -16.08
CA ALA A 258 -6.56 -3.51 -17.21
C ALA A 258 -7.81 -4.38 -17.20
N GLY A 259 -8.39 -4.69 -16.03
CA GLY A 259 -9.62 -5.47 -15.87
C GLY A 259 -9.50 -6.89 -16.45
N THR A 260 -8.34 -7.51 -16.32
CA THR A 260 -8.01 -8.84 -16.82
C THR A 260 -7.33 -9.66 -15.73
N ALA A 261 -7.33 -10.98 -15.86
CA ALA A 261 -6.60 -11.87 -14.95
C ALA A 261 -5.11 -11.51 -14.88
N TYR A 262 -4.49 -11.18 -16.01
CA TYR A 262 -3.10 -10.73 -16.05
C TYR A 262 -2.90 -9.39 -15.32
N GLY A 263 -3.86 -8.49 -15.40
CA GLY A 263 -3.82 -7.22 -14.64
C GLY A 263 -3.87 -7.44 -13.13
N VAL A 264 -4.71 -8.37 -12.68
CA VAL A 264 -4.77 -8.76 -11.25
C VAL A 264 -3.50 -9.46 -10.81
N GLU A 265 -2.95 -10.38 -11.63
CA GLU A 265 -1.64 -11.01 -11.38
C GLU A 265 -0.55 -9.95 -11.21
N ALA A 266 -0.45 -9.01 -12.15
CA ALA A 266 0.52 -7.93 -12.13
C ALA A 266 0.38 -7.06 -10.88
N MET A 267 -0.84 -6.74 -10.49
CA MET A 267 -1.15 -5.99 -9.27
C MET A 267 -0.70 -6.74 -8.01
N LEU A 268 -1.00 -8.03 -7.89
CA LEU A 268 -0.61 -8.86 -6.73
C LEU A 268 0.92 -8.96 -6.60
N MET A 269 1.62 -9.19 -7.72
CA MET A 269 3.08 -9.21 -7.76
C MET A 269 3.65 -7.85 -7.36
N TYR A 270 3.08 -6.76 -7.89
CA TYR A 270 3.49 -5.40 -7.56
C TYR A 270 3.38 -5.12 -6.07
N MET A 271 2.24 -5.45 -5.46
CA MET A 271 2.00 -5.23 -4.03
C MET A 271 2.95 -6.06 -3.16
N THR A 272 3.26 -7.29 -3.56
CA THR A 272 4.20 -8.13 -2.83
C THR A 272 5.62 -7.55 -2.87
N PHE A 273 6.09 -7.10 -4.04
CA PHE A 273 7.39 -6.45 -4.19
C PHE A 273 7.45 -5.13 -3.42
N TYR A 274 6.37 -4.35 -3.47
CA TYR A 274 6.25 -3.12 -2.73
C TYR A 274 6.40 -3.31 -1.22
N VAL A 275 5.78 -4.35 -0.65
CA VAL A 275 5.93 -4.71 0.77
C VAL A 275 7.38 -5.04 1.12
N ILE A 276 8.05 -5.87 0.32
CA ILE A 276 9.45 -6.25 0.54
C ILE A 276 10.35 -5.00 0.59
N MET A 277 10.21 -4.11 -0.37
CA MET A 277 11.00 -2.87 -0.45
C MET A 277 10.72 -1.93 0.73
N ASN A 278 9.46 -1.79 1.14
CA ASN A 278 9.08 -0.88 2.21
C ASN A 278 9.47 -1.39 3.60
N ILE A 279 9.40 -2.70 3.86
CA ILE A 279 9.90 -3.28 5.13
C ILE A 279 11.36 -2.88 5.35
N GLY A 280 12.22 -3.09 4.35
CA GLY A 280 13.63 -2.70 4.44
C GLY A 280 13.84 -1.20 4.60
N THR A 281 13.11 -0.39 3.84
CA THR A 281 13.21 1.06 3.88
C THR A 281 12.78 1.62 5.24
N PHE A 282 11.68 1.17 5.80
CA PHE A 282 11.24 1.63 7.12
C PHE A 282 12.08 1.05 8.25
N ALA A 283 12.62 -0.16 8.13
CA ALA A 283 13.61 -0.68 9.05
C ALA A 283 14.85 0.24 9.11
N PHE A 284 15.30 0.73 7.96
CA PHE A 284 16.36 1.74 7.90
C PHE A 284 15.95 3.06 8.56
N ILE A 285 14.79 3.61 8.24
CA ILE A 285 14.31 4.88 8.81
C ILE A 285 14.23 4.79 10.33
N MET A 286 13.89 3.63 10.91
CA MET A 286 13.91 3.43 12.36
C MET A 286 15.32 3.49 12.97
N THR A 287 16.38 3.35 12.19
CA THR A 287 17.77 3.51 12.64
C THR A 287 18.29 4.94 12.54
N MET A 288 17.51 5.87 11.98
CA MET A 288 17.90 7.27 11.86
C MET A 288 17.70 7.99 13.19
N GLU A 289 18.77 8.14 13.95
CA GLU A 289 18.79 8.84 15.24
C GLU A 289 19.95 9.82 15.31
N LYS A 290 19.77 10.87 16.12
CA LYS A 290 20.78 11.85 16.50
C LYS A 290 20.55 12.20 17.96
N ASP A 291 21.58 12.08 18.79
CA ASP A 291 21.49 12.26 20.25
C ASP A 291 20.37 11.41 20.89
N GLY A 292 20.19 10.19 20.40
CA GLY A 292 19.14 9.26 20.86
C GLY A 292 17.71 9.64 20.46
N GLN A 293 17.52 10.69 19.66
CA GLN A 293 16.22 11.12 19.17
C GLN A 293 16.02 10.75 17.68
N PRO A 294 14.78 10.39 17.27
CA PRO A 294 14.51 10.04 15.89
C PRO A 294 14.66 11.27 15.00
N VAL A 295 15.39 11.10 13.90
CA VAL A 295 15.57 12.12 12.88
C VAL A 295 14.91 11.66 11.59
N THR A 296 14.21 12.58 10.93
CA THR A 296 13.49 12.30 9.67
C THR A 296 13.88 13.24 8.54
N ASP A 297 14.85 14.13 8.78
CA ASP A 297 15.37 15.02 7.74
C ASP A 297 16.28 14.25 6.78
N ILE A 298 16.01 14.39 5.48
CA ILE A 298 16.77 13.74 4.39
C ILE A 298 18.22 14.25 4.37
N GLN A 299 18.48 15.51 4.78
CA GLN A 299 19.84 16.05 4.82
C GLN A 299 20.74 15.30 5.81
N SER A 300 20.17 14.72 6.86
CA SER A 300 20.90 13.89 7.82
C SER A 300 21.57 12.65 7.19
N LEU A 301 21.21 12.30 5.94
CA LEU A 301 21.78 11.18 5.18
C LEU A 301 23.08 11.55 4.45
N ASN A 302 23.48 12.83 4.45
CA ASN A 302 24.69 13.27 3.75
C ASN A 302 25.92 12.44 4.17
N LEU A 303 26.62 11.90 3.18
CA LEU A 303 27.84 11.10 3.34
C LEU A 303 27.70 9.88 4.26
N LEU A 304 26.49 9.33 4.40
CA LEU A 304 26.26 8.09 5.18
C LEU A 304 27.19 6.95 4.71
N ALA A 305 27.57 6.91 3.44
CA ALA A 305 28.45 5.90 2.88
C ALA A 305 29.88 5.98 3.44
N LYS A 306 30.36 7.17 3.90
CA LYS A 306 31.67 7.29 4.54
C LYS A 306 31.70 6.63 5.91
N THR A 307 30.62 6.77 6.69
CA THR A 307 30.56 6.25 8.06
C THR A 307 30.00 4.83 8.14
N LYS A 308 29.00 4.50 7.29
CA LYS A 308 28.26 3.23 7.32
C LYS A 308 28.04 2.69 5.89
N PRO A 309 29.12 2.25 5.19
CA PRO A 309 29.05 1.89 3.78
C PRO A 309 28.08 0.73 3.48
N GLY A 310 28.03 -0.28 4.35
CA GLY A 310 27.13 -1.43 4.17
C GLY A 310 25.65 -1.03 4.29
N LYS A 311 25.32 -0.17 5.25
CA LYS A 311 23.96 0.36 5.41
C LYS A 311 23.58 1.24 4.23
N ALA A 312 24.47 2.12 3.79
CA ALA A 312 24.26 2.98 2.63
C ALA A 312 24.07 2.18 1.33
N LEU A 313 24.82 1.09 1.15
CA LEU A 313 24.66 0.19 0.02
C LEU A 313 23.29 -0.50 0.02
N ALA A 314 22.85 -1.03 1.16
CA ALA A 314 21.54 -1.67 1.27
C ALA A 314 20.41 -0.68 0.96
N VAL A 315 20.48 0.54 1.50
CA VAL A 315 19.49 1.59 1.21
C VAL A 315 19.54 2.02 -0.25
N MET A 316 20.72 2.13 -0.85
CA MET A 316 20.87 2.43 -2.28
C MET A 316 20.13 1.38 -3.13
N VAL A 317 20.29 0.10 -2.84
CA VAL A 317 19.59 -0.99 -3.55
C VAL A 317 18.07 -0.85 -3.42
N LEU A 318 17.58 -0.55 -2.22
CA LEU A 318 16.14 -0.34 -1.99
C LEU A 318 15.61 0.88 -2.76
N MET A 319 16.35 2.00 -2.78
CA MET A 319 15.95 3.21 -3.52
C MET A 319 15.97 2.98 -5.03
N VAL A 320 16.99 2.29 -5.55
CA VAL A 320 17.08 1.87 -6.96
C VAL A 320 15.86 1.02 -7.35
N SER A 321 15.45 0.11 -6.48
CA SER A 321 14.29 -0.74 -6.73
C SER A 321 12.97 0.03 -6.68
N LEU A 322 12.78 0.90 -5.70
CA LEU A 322 11.60 1.77 -5.63
C LEU A 322 11.52 2.70 -6.84
N ALA A 323 12.64 3.20 -7.34
CA ALA A 323 12.70 3.96 -8.60
C ALA A 323 12.27 3.12 -9.81
N GLY A 324 12.41 1.79 -9.74
CA GLY A 324 12.10 0.88 -10.84
C GLY A 324 13.22 0.79 -11.87
N ILE A 325 14.48 0.83 -11.41
CA ILE A 325 15.66 0.66 -12.27
C ILE A 325 15.90 -0.84 -12.54
N PRO A 326 16.24 -1.24 -13.78
CA PRO A 326 16.51 -2.63 -14.14
C PRO A 326 17.51 -3.32 -13.20
N GLY A 327 17.34 -4.62 -12.99
CA GLY A 327 18.15 -5.40 -12.06
C GLY A 327 17.58 -5.53 -10.66
N THR A 328 16.33 -5.11 -10.46
CA THR A 328 15.64 -5.19 -9.18
C THR A 328 14.18 -5.65 -9.35
N ILE A 329 13.56 -6.19 -8.28
CA ILE A 329 12.16 -6.62 -8.34
C ILE A 329 11.20 -5.46 -8.61
N GLY A 330 11.53 -4.24 -8.17
CA GLY A 330 10.69 -3.05 -8.40
C GLY A 330 10.55 -2.71 -9.88
N PHE A 331 11.59 -2.92 -10.67
CA PHE A 331 11.52 -2.80 -12.13
C PHE A 331 10.50 -3.79 -12.73
N PHE A 332 10.58 -5.05 -12.36
CA PHE A 332 9.67 -6.07 -12.87
C PHE A 332 8.23 -5.83 -12.42
N GLY A 333 8.03 -5.35 -11.18
CA GLY A 333 6.71 -4.93 -10.73
C GLY A 333 6.09 -3.87 -11.64
N LYS A 334 6.83 -2.80 -11.94
CA LYS A 334 6.38 -1.76 -12.87
C LYS A 334 6.18 -2.31 -14.28
N LEU A 335 7.11 -3.11 -14.77
CA LEU A 335 7.03 -3.71 -16.10
C LEU A 335 5.74 -4.54 -16.28
N TYR A 336 5.37 -5.36 -15.29
CA TYR A 336 4.16 -6.19 -15.37
C TYR A 336 2.89 -5.37 -15.44
N VAL A 337 2.74 -4.32 -14.62
CA VAL A 337 1.55 -3.45 -14.68
C VAL A 337 1.50 -2.62 -15.97
N LEU A 338 2.65 -2.19 -16.50
CA LEU A 338 2.73 -1.53 -17.80
C LEU A 338 2.32 -2.46 -18.95
N GLN A 339 2.79 -3.72 -18.92
CA GLN A 339 2.39 -4.73 -19.89
C GLN A 339 0.90 -5.07 -19.80
N ALA A 340 0.34 -5.11 -18.58
CA ALA A 340 -1.09 -5.33 -18.37
C ALA A 340 -1.93 -4.20 -18.97
N ALA A 341 -1.54 -2.95 -18.76
CA ALA A 341 -2.19 -1.79 -19.35
C ALA A 341 -2.08 -1.81 -20.89
N TYR A 342 -0.90 -2.10 -21.42
CA TYR A 342 -0.69 -2.23 -22.87
C TYR A 342 -1.60 -3.32 -23.47
N GLY A 343 -1.61 -4.52 -22.90
CA GLY A 343 -2.42 -5.65 -23.35
C GLY A 343 -3.93 -5.40 -23.27
N ALA A 344 -4.36 -4.50 -22.38
CA ALA A 344 -5.76 -4.07 -22.24
C ALA A 344 -6.14 -2.91 -23.19
N GLY A 345 -5.27 -2.49 -24.11
CA GLY A 345 -5.52 -1.38 -25.02
C GLY A 345 -5.32 0.01 -24.40
N LEU A 346 -4.76 0.10 -23.18
CA LEU A 346 -4.49 1.34 -22.46
C LEU A 346 -3.05 1.82 -22.66
N LEU A 347 -2.56 1.77 -23.92
CA LEU A 347 -1.17 2.15 -24.25
C LEU A 347 -0.81 3.55 -23.75
N TRP A 348 -1.71 4.51 -23.89
CA TRP A 348 -1.48 5.88 -23.43
C TRP A 348 -1.25 5.97 -21.91
N LEU A 349 -1.97 5.14 -21.11
CA LEU A 349 -1.78 5.05 -19.66
C LEU A 349 -0.41 4.44 -19.33
N ALA A 350 0.01 3.42 -20.09
CA ALA A 350 1.34 2.82 -19.94
C ALA A 350 2.45 3.85 -20.24
N ILE A 351 2.31 4.64 -21.31
CA ILE A 351 3.26 5.72 -21.63
C ILE A 351 3.29 6.76 -20.52
N ALA A 352 2.13 7.20 -20.04
CA ALA A 352 2.03 8.13 -18.91
C ALA A 352 2.71 7.58 -17.66
N GLY A 353 2.55 6.28 -17.37
CA GLY A 353 3.21 5.59 -16.26
C GLY A 353 4.73 5.59 -16.37
N VAL A 354 5.28 5.38 -17.57
CA VAL A 354 6.73 5.49 -17.82
C VAL A 354 7.23 6.90 -17.55
N ILE A 355 6.52 7.93 -18.05
CA ILE A 355 6.88 9.34 -17.81
C ILE A 355 6.86 9.64 -16.30
N ALA A 356 5.80 9.25 -15.59
CA ALA A 356 5.71 9.44 -14.14
C ALA A 356 6.83 8.69 -13.39
N SER A 357 7.24 7.53 -13.87
CA SER A 357 8.35 6.76 -13.28
C SER A 357 9.69 7.47 -13.43
N VAL A 358 9.95 8.10 -14.58
CA VAL A 358 11.16 8.90 -14.80
C VAL A 358 11.18 10.12 -13.87
N ILE A 359 10.06 10.81 -13.73
CA ILE A 359 9.93 11.93 -12.78
C ILE A 359 10.19 11.45 -11.35
N GLY A 360 9.58 10.32 -10.96
CA GLY A 360 9.73 9.75 -9.62
C GLY A 360 11.13 9.22 -9.33
N ALA A 361 11.90 8.81 -10.34
CA ALA A 361 13.28 8.38 -10.14
C ALA A 361 14.14 9.48 -9.50
N TYR A 362 13.85 10.75 -9.77
CA TYR A 362 14.63 11.87 -9.26
C TYR A 362 14.75 11.88 -7.73
N TYR A 363 13.66 11.75 -6.99
CA TYR A 363 13.73 11.87 -5.53
C TYR A 363 14.38 10.65 -4.86
N TYR A 364 14.31 9.47 -5.46
CA TYR A 364 15.08 8.30 -4.99
C TYR A 364 16.57 8.45 -5.27
N LEU A 365 16.93 8.91 -6.47
CA LEU A 365 18.32 9.19 -6.84
C LEU A 365 18.91 10.33 -6.01
N ARG A 366 18.11 11.32 -5.62
CA ARG A 366 18.52 12.39 -4.69
C ARG A 366 18.96 11.82 -3.34
N ILE A 367 18.24 10.85 -2.77
CA ILE A 367 18.64 10.20 -1.51
C ILE A 367 19.97 9.48 -1.71
N ILE A 368 20.14 8.74 -2.80
CA ILE A 368 21.40 8.05 -3.13
C ILE A 368 22.53 9.08 -3.28
N TYR A 369 22.31 10.15 -4.01
CA TYR A 369 23.30 11.21 -4.19
C TYR A 369 23.75 11.80 -2.86
N LEU A 370 22.83 12.13 -1.95
CA LEU A 370 23.17 12.66 -0.63
C LEU A 370 24.02 11.65 0.16
N MET A 371 23.66 10.37 0.17
CA MET A 371 24.41 9.37 0.93
C MET A 371 25.83 9.14 0.44
N TRP A 372 26.08 9.26 -0.88
CA TRP A 372 27.38 8.95 -1.47
C TRP A 372 28.22 10.17 -1.83
N PHE A 373 27.60 11.27 -2.22
CA PHE A 373 28.24 12.44 -2.82
C PHE A 373 27.82 13.76 -2.18
N GLY A 374 27.11 13.73 -1.07
CA GLY A 374 26.64 14.92 -0.37
C GLY A 374 27.78 15.73 0.26
N SER A 375 27.43 16.83 0.88
CA SER A 375 28.35 17.69 1.62
C SER A 375 28.60 17.19 3.04
N GLU A 376 29.77 17.52 3.60
CA GLU A 376 30.06 17.24 5.02
C GLU A 376 29.08 17.98 5.92
N GLN A 377 28.65 17.32 6.98
CA GLN A 377 27.80 17.87 8.03
C GLN A 377 28.56 17.87 9.36
N ASP A 378 28.28 18.87 10.19
CA ASP A 378 28.92 19.01 11.50
C ASP A 378 28.58 17.84 12.45
N GLU A 379 27.46 17.16 12.20
CA GLU A 379 26.96 16.09 13.04
C GLU A 379 26.40 14.92 12.21
N ALA A 380 27.03 13.76 12.33
CA ALA A 380 26.59 12.52 11.71
C ALA A 380 25.42 11.87 12.48
N LEU A 381 24.69 10.97 11.83
CA LEU A 381 23.72 10.11 12.51
C LEU A 381 24.41 9.19 13.51
N ASP A 382 23.76 8.95 14.65
CA ASP A 382 24.20 8.00 15.67
C ASP A 382 24.44 6.62 15.08
N ASP A 383 25.36 5.87 15.67
CA ASP A 383 25.56 4.48 15.30
C ASP A 383 24.54 3.56 15.98
N TYR A 384 23.27 3.91 15.82
CA TYR A 384 22.19 3.08 16.30
C TYR A 384 21.77 2.04 15.24
N SER A 385 21.81 0.79 15.62
CA SER A 385 21.18 -0.29 14.89
C SER A 385 21.03 -1.50 15.82
N THR A 386 19.91 -2.18 15.73
CA THR A 386 19.74 -3.47 16.38
C THR A 386 20.02 -4.59 15.37
N PRO A 387 20.43 -5.79 15.83
CA PRO A 387 20.60 -6.93 14.92
C PRO A 387 19.34 -7.20 14.10
N MET A 388 18.15 -7.00 14.68
CA MET A 388 16.87 -7.20 14.02
C MET A 388 16.65 -6.18 12.88
N LEU A 389 16.83 -4.89 13.14
CA LEU A 389 16.69 -3.86 12.10
C LEU A 389 17.72 -4.04 10.99
N THR A 390 18.97 -4.36 11.34
CA THR A 390 20.01 -4.69 10.36
C THR A 390 19.62 -5.88 9.49
N ALA A 391 19.06 -6.93 10.11
CA ALA A 391 18.59 -8.09 9.37
C ALA A 391 17.48 -7.74 8.39
N PHE A 392 16.47 -6.97 8.81
CA PHE A 392 15.39 -6.55 7.90
C PHE A 392 15.88 -5.69 6.74
N VAL A 393 16.76 -4.73 6.99
CA VAL A 393 17.38 -3.91 5.93
C VAL A 393 18.15 -4.79 4.95
N SER A 394 19.01 -5.67 5.46
CA SER A 394 19.89 -6.52 4.64
C SER A 394 19.11 -7.57 3.86
N VAL A 395 18.18 -8.26 4.51
CA VAL A 395 17.34 -9.29 3.88
C VAL A 395 16.47 -8.66 2.79
N SER A 396 15.83 -7.51 3.06
CA SER A 396 15.04 -6.81 2.04
C SER A 396 15.90 -6.37 0.85
N ALA A 397 17.08 -5.82 1.09
CA ALA A 397 17.98 -5.41 0.01
C ALA A 397 18.45 -6.61 -0.83
N ILE A 398 18.85 -7.71 -0.19
CA ILE A 398 19.23 -8.96 -0.87
C ILE A 398 18.04 -9.53 -1.64
N ALA A 399 16.87 -9.62 -1.01
CA ALA A 399 15.65 -10.11 -1.65
C ALA A 399 15.29 -9.28 -2.90
N THR A 400 15.53 -7.99 -2.86
CA THR A 400 15.26 -7.07 -3.97
C THR A 400 16.10 -7.39 -5.21
N VAL A 401 17.33 -7.88 -5.04
CA VAL A 401 18.22 -8.26 -6.15
C VAL A 401 18.07 -9.74 -6.51
N VAL A 402 18.15 -10.63 -5.52
CA VAL A 402 18.10 -12.08 -5.74
C VAL A 402 16.72 -12.53 -6.22
N GLY A 403 15.68 -11.85 -5.78
CA GLY A 403 14.28 -12.15 -6.12
C GLY A 403 13.98 -12.10 -7.62
N ILE A 404 14.78 -11.44 -8.42
CA ILE A 404 14.60 -11.39 -9.89
C ILE A 404 14.77 -12.75 -10.57
N VAL A 405 15.53 -13.67 -9.97
CA VAL A 405 15.85 -14.97 -10.59
C VAL A 405 14.60 -15.84 -10.77
N ASN A 406 13.72 -15.88 -9.78
CA ASN A 406 12.49 -16.70 -9.84
C ASN A 406 11.31 -16.04 -9.08
N PHE A 407 11.40 -14.77 -8.73
CA PHE A 407 10.39 -14.06 -7.95
C PHE A 407 9.91 -14.86 -6.72
N PHE A 408 10.83 -15.60 -6.08
CA PHE A 408 10.54 -16.51 -4.94
C PHE A 408 9.47 -17.57 -5.23
N GLY A 409 9.24 -17.94 -6.50
CA GLY A 409 8.15 -18.83 -6.88
C GLY A 409 6.74 -18.21 -6.82
N LEU A 410 6.64 -16.91 -6.51
CA LEU A 410 5.37 -16.21 -6.31
C LEU A 410 4.53 -16.10 -7.58
N LYS A 411 5.17 -16.11 -8.76
CA LYS A 411 4.45 -15.91 -10.03
C LYS A 411 3.36 -16.94 -10.25
N GLY A 412 3.64 -18.22 -10.02
CA GLY A 412 2.64 -19.29 -10.14
C GLY A 412 1.47 -19.11 -9.17
N ALA A 413 1.76 -18.69 -7.94
CA ALA A 413 0.72 -18.41 -6.93
C ALA A 413 -0.12 -17.18 -7.30
N ALA A 414 0.50 -16.12 -7.84
CA ALA A 414 -0.20 -14.93 -8.30
C ALA A 414 -1.11 -15.21 -9.51
N ILE A 415 -0.65 -16.02 -10.47
CA ILE A 415 -1.47 -16.49 -11.60
C ILE A 415 -2.68 -17.24 -11.10
N ALA A 416 -2.48 -18.22 -10.20
CA ALA A 416 -3.58 -19.00 -9.64
C ALA A 416 -4.55 -18.15 -8.81
N ALA A 417 -4.05 -17.17 -8.07
CA ALA A 417 -4.86 -16.23 -7.32
C ALA A 417 -5.69 -15.31 -8.24
N ALA A 418 -5.09 -14.78 -9.29
CA ALA A 418 -5.80 -13.95 -10.27
C ALA A 418 -6.88 -14.72 -11.01
N ALA A 419 -6.58 -15.97 -11.42
CA ALA A 419 -7.56 -16.85 -12.07
C ALA A 419 -8.72 -17.26 -11.15
N ALA A 420 -8.54 -17.23 -9.84
CA ALA A 420 -9.61 -17.48 -8.88
C ALA A 420 -10.58 -16.30 -8.73
N LEU A 421 -10.11 -15.07 -9.01
CA LEU A 421 -10.91 -13.85 -8.93
C LEU A 421 -11.58 -13.51 -10.28
N VAL A 422 -10.82 -13.60 -11.37
CA VAL A 422 -11.30 -13.23 -12.71
C VAL A 422 -11.68 -14.49 -13.46
N GLN A 423 -12.95 -14.83 -13.43
CA GLN A 423 -13.52 -15.99 -14.12
C GLN A 423 -14.03 -15.63 -15.51
#